data_0718ff14e1a383b256e9a705071be086
#
_entry.id   0718ff14e1a383b256e9a705071be086
#
_cell.length_a   1.000
_cell.length_b   1.000
_cell.length_c   1.000
_cell.angle_alpha   90.00
_cell.angle_beta   90.00
_cell.angle_gamma   90.00
#
_symmetry.space_group_name_H-M   'P 1'
#
loop_
_entity.id
_entity.type
_entity.pdbx_description
1 polymer ?
#
loop_
_entity_poly.entity_id
_entity_poly.type
_entity_poly.pdbx_seq_one_letter_code
_entity_poly.pdbx_strand_id
1 'polypeptide(L)'
;MALIHPHSLERWEEWRATRRPGAAVRSAASKLLRRPAPAVTGAPTFTLHTREGTGTSRILLGIDPSGPAGQDELLSVLPYLRGVVDVLTPAGTDLALPDEAEWTHRPVIEPSAALAGRGITAVLTTGWEHRVGREVHSWALHADVPNAVVQVGTVTPFSAPLPQRTTLLAWTEADGEFRRSGRREIEVRAVGSQRLWEASHGAPVDDAVEDEQPLFLGQLGALELPRRLAAGAALSFCRSTGARYQAGPEDTDRFSRATLALLRRRGVSIQEPPLAPGEFHGPVVSIMSDGVLEATVRGLPAWVHCPHAPDWLHEYWERYGMRPYGGPTTTAPPVGADEPARLIAQILEGDA
;
A
#
# COMPACT_ATOMS: atom_id res chain seq x y z
N MET A 1 20.47 3.20 -4.76
CA MET A 1 19.41 2.27 -5.26
C MET A 1 18.42 3.02 -6.14
N ALA A 2 17.77 2.37 -7.12
CA ALA A 2 16.77 2.96 -8.01
C ALA A 2 15.66 1.94 -8.33
N LEU A 3 14.55 2.39 -8.90
CA LEU A 3 13.51 1.48 -9.39
C LEU A 3 14.05 0.59 -10.52
N ILE A 4 13.69 -0.69 -10.52
CA ILE A 4 14.09 -1.64 -11.58
C ILE A 4 13.36 -1.38 -12.91
N HIS A 5 12.15 -0.84 -12.85
CA HIS A 5 11.31 -0.51 -14.01
C HIS A 5 10.70 0.89 -13.85
N PRO A 6 11.50 1.97 -13.92
CA PRO A 6 11.01 3.31 -13.60
C PRO A 6 10.05 3.91 -14.63
N HIS A 7 10.04 3.39 -15.87
CA HIS A 7 9.30 3.98 -17.00
C HIS A 7 8.23 3.08 -17.61
N SER A 8 8.17 1.79 -17.25
CA SER A 8 7.31 0.82 -17.95
C SER A 8 6.52 -0.04 -16.98
N LEU A 9 5.22 0.23 -16.92
CA LEU A 9 4.27 -0.62 -16.19
C LEU A 9 4.24 -2.03 -16.75
N GLU A 10 4.31 -2.19 -18.08
CA GLU A 10 4.30 -3.50 -18.74
C GLU A 10 5.47 -4.38 -18.31
N ARG A 11 6.70 -3.84 -18.30
CA ARG A 11 7.88 -4.57 -17.82
C ARG A 11 7.80 -4.89 -16.33
N TRP A 12 7.23 -4.00 -15.54
CA TRP A 12 7.00 -4.26 -14.13
C TRP A 12 5.95 -5.37 -13.94
N GLU A 13 4.87 -5.38 -14.72
CA GLU A 13 3.87 -6.44 -14.71
C GLU A 13 4.46 -7.79 -15.14
N GLU A 14 5.32 -7.81 -16.16
CA GLU A 14 6.06 -8.99 -16.58
C GLU A 14 6.93 -9.52 -15.44
N TRP A 15 7.73 -8.65 -14.82
CA TRP A 15 8.55 -9.01 -13.66
C TRP A 15 7.68 -9.57 -12.53
N ARG A 16 6.59 -8.91 -12.18
CA ARG A 16 5.65 -9.36 -11.14
C ARG A 16 5.03 -10.71 -11.48
N ALA A 17 4.67 -10.92 -12.73
CA ALA A 17 4.13 -12.18 -13.21
C ALA A 17 5.13 -13.33 -13.06
N THR A 18 6.43 -13.12 -13.31
CA THR A 18 7.45 -14.16 -13.14
C THR A 18 7.67 -14.56 -11.69
N ARG A 19 7.40 -13.67 -10.73
CA ARG A 19 7.59 -13.89 -9.29
C ARG A 19 6.40 -14.59 -8.63
N ARG A 20 5.21 -14.56 -9.23
CA ARG A 20 4.03 -15.24 -8.70
C ARG A 20 4.15 -16.76 -8.88
N PRO A 21 3.98 -17.56 -7.79
CA PRO A 21 4.04 -19.02 -7.89
C PRO A 21 2.98 -19.55 -8.86
N GLY A 22 3.40 -20.42 -9.80
CA GLY A 22 2.54 -21.01 -10.83
C GLY A 22 2.14 -20.07 -11.98
N ALA A 23 2.70 -18.88 -12.08
CA ALA A 23 2.46 -17.95 -13.19
C ALA A 23 2.95 -18.52 -14.52
N ALA A 24 4.12 -19.16 -14.54
CA ALA A 24 4.67 -19.81 -15.74
C ALA A 24 3.72 -20.88 -16.31
N VAL A 25 3.12 -21.70 -15.44
CA VAL A 25 2.16 -22.74 -15.84
C VAL A 25 0.86 -22.14 -16.35
N ARG A 26 0.36 -21.07 -15.70
CA ARG A 26 -0.87 -20.38 -16.12
C ARG A 26 -0.67 -19.58 -17.40
N SER A 27 0.48 -18.94 -17.57
CA SER A 27 0.81 -18.17 -18.79
C SER A 27 0.95 -19.11 -20.01
N ALA A 28 1.55 -20.28 -19.86
CA ALA A 28 1.60 -21.28 -20.92
C ALA A 28 0.21 -21.86 -21.24
N ALA A 29 -0.59 -22.16 -20.20
CA ALA A 29 -1.96 -22.65 -20.37
C ALA A 29 -2.90 -21.57 -20.95
N SER A 30 -2.76 -20.29 -20.56
CA SER A 30 -3.58 -19.21 -21.11
C SER A 30 -3.22 -18.83 -22.54
N LYS A 31 -1.95 -19.00 -22.96
CA LYS A 31 -1.56 -18.84 -24.37
C LYS A 31 -2.14 -19.95 -25.26
N LEU A 32 -2.28 -21.16 -24.72
CA LEU A 32 -2.89 -22.30 -25.41
C LEU A 32 -4.43 -22.27 -25.41
N LEU A 33 -5.03 -21.61 -24.41
CA LEU A 33 -6.48 -21.55 -24.20
C LEU A 33 -7.09 -20.17 -24.49
N ARG A 34 -6.41 -19.30 -25.26
CA ARG A 34 -6.98 -18.03 -25.72
C ARG A 34 -8.16 -18.26 -26.67
N ARG A 35 -9.26 -18.78 -26.13
CA ARG A 35 -10.58 -18.42 -26.63
C ARG A 35 -10.86 -17.01 -26.13
N PRO A 36 -11.21 -16.06 -27.01
CA PRO A 36 -11.77 -14.79 -26.57
C PRO A 36 -12.97 -15.15 -25.69
N ALA A 37 -12.93 -14.79 -24.40
CA ALA A 37 -14.14 -14.85 -23.60
C ALA A 37 -15.20 -14.03 -24.34
N PRO A 38 -16.46 -14.57 -24.51
CA PRO A 38 -17.51 -13.77 -25.06
C PRO A 38 -17.59 -12.50 -24.24
N ALA A 39 -17.47 -11.35 -24.89
CA ALA A 39 -17.70 -10.07 -24.26
C ALA A 39 -19.14 -10.14 -23.72
N VAL A 40 -19.29 -10.21 -22.40
CA VAL A 40 -20.59 -10.02 -21.74
C VAL A 40 -20.88 -8.54 -21.92
N THR A 41 -21.50 -8.23 -23.07
CA THR A 41 -21.96 -6.91 -23.42
C THR A 41 -23.07 -6.55 -22.43
N GLY A 42 -22.79 -5.59 -21.53
CA GLY A 42 -23.81 -4.88 -20.78
C GLY A 42 -23.80 -4.99 -19.25
N ALA A 43 -22.99 -5.84 -18.61
CA ALA A 43 -22.91 -5.83 -17.15
C ALA A 43 -22.01 -4.68 -16.66
N PRO A 44 -22.45 -3.90 -15.65
CA PRO A 44 -21.60 -2.86 -15.06
C PRO A 44 -20.35 -3.49 -14.46
N THR A 45 -19.21 -2.90 -14.77
CA THR A 45 -17.90 -3.38 -14.30
C THR A 45 -17.31 -2.50 -13.21
N PHE A 46 -17.94 -1.34 -12.98
CA PHE A 46 -17.57 -0.36 -11.95
C PHE A 46 -18.82 0.19 -11.27
N THR A 47 -18.62 0.81 -10.11
CA THR A 47 -19.60 1.63 -9.42
C THR A 47 -19.02 3.02 -9.19
N LEU A 48 -19.78 4.05 -9.50
CA LEU A 48 -19.47 5.43 -9.18
C LEU A 48 -20.34 5.85 -8.01
N HIS A 49 -19.69 6.19 -6.90
CA HIS A 49 -20.33 6.74 -5.71
C HIS A 49 -20.12 8.26 -5.74
N THR A 50 -21.15 9.03 -5.47
CA THR A 50 -21.07 10.50 -5.46
C THR A 50 -21.61 11.04 -4.14
N ARG A 51 -20.84 11.92 -3.51
CA ARG A 51 -21.24 12.75 -2.37
C ARG A 51 -21.27 14.21 -2.81
N GLU A 52 -22.39 14.88 -2.58
CA GLU A 52 -22.46 16.33 -2.79
C GLU A 52 -21.64 17.08 -1.77
N GLY A 53 -21.21 18.29 -2.11
CA GLY A 53 -20.41 19.16 -1.28
C GLY A 53 -20.76 20.62 -1.47
N THR A 54 -20.23 21.50 -0.61
CA THR A 54 -20.47 22.95 -0.64
C THR A 54 -19.38 23.72 -1.37
N GLY A 55 -18.22 23.11 -1.59
CA GLY A 55 -17.09 23.71 -2.32
C GLY A 55 -17.29 23.70 -3.83
N THR A 56 -16.42 24.39 -4.54
CA THR A 56 -16.45 24.50 -6.01
C THR A 56 -15.68 23.39 -6.70
N SER A 57 -14.84 22.65 -5.98
CA SER A 57 -14.05 21.53 -6.48
C SER A 57 -14.89 20.28 -6.68
N ARG A 58 -14.47 19.43 -7.62
CA ARG A 58 -15.00 18.07 -7.78
C ARG A 58 -13.84 17.11 -7.87
N ILE A 59 -13.68 16.28 -6.87
CA ILE A 59 -12.52 15.39 -6.71
C ILE A 59 -12.95 13.96 -7.05
N LEU A 60 -12.17 13.28 -7.88
CA LEU A 60 -12.34 11.85 -8.17
C LEU A 60 -11.31 11.01 -7.42
N LEU A 61 -11.79 10.10 -6.58
CA LEU A 61 -10.98 9.06 -5.97
C LEU A 61 -11.11 7.75 -6.76
N GLY A 62 -9.99 7.19 -7.19
CA GLY A 62 -9.96 5.87 -7.83
C GLY A 62 -9.49 4.80 -6.85
N ILE A 63 -10.40 3.94 -6.38
CA ILE A 63 -10.13 2.94 -5.35
C ILE A 63 -10.18 1.53 -5.92
N ASP A 64 -9.03 0.84 -5.89
CA ASP A 64 -8.92 -0.58 -6.18
C ASP A 64 -8.93 -1.41 -4.89
N PRO A 65 -9.63 -2.57 -4.82
CA PRO A 65 -9.74 -3.38 -3.62
C PRO A 65 -8.48 -4.20 -3.30
N SER A 66 -7.34 -3.83 -3.81
CA SER A 66 -6.10 -4.62 -3.76
C SER A 66 -5.39 -4.61 -2.41
N GLY A 67 -5.99 -4.05 -1.37
CA GLY A 67 -5.51 -4.10 0.01
C GLY A 67 -6.19 -3.04 0.87
N PRO A 68 -6.46 -3.36 2.15
CA PRO A 68 -7.11 -2.41 3.06
C PRO A 68 -6.32 -1.11 3.20
N ALA A 69 -5.00 -1.18 3.32
CA ALA A 69 -4.16 -0.01 3.51
C ALA A 69 -4.32 1.07 2.42
N GLY A 70 -4.49 0.66 1.15
CA GLY A 70 -4.69 1.61 0.05
C GLY A 70 -6.08 2.25 0.06
N GLN A 71 -7.10 1.53 0.53
CA GLN A 71 -8.44 2.07 0.71
C GLN A 71 -8.47 3.08 1.86
N ASP A 72 -7.93 2.71 3.01
CA ASP A 72 -7.89 3.56 4.21
C ASP A 72 -7.17 4.88 3.92
N GLU A 73 -6.02 4.84 3.22
CA GLU A 73 -5.27 6.04 2.82
C GLU A 73 -6.10 6.99 1.96
N LEU A 74 -6.87 6.46 0.98
CA LEU A 74 -7.73 7.28 0.13
C LEU A 74 -8.99 7.76 0.85
N LEU A 75 -9.58 6.95 1.71
CA LEU A 75 -10.79 7.29 2.45
C LEU A 75 -10.51 8.29 3.58
N SER A 76 -9.32 8.30 4.16
CA SER A 76 -8.92 9.26 5.20
C SER A 76 -9.01 10.72 4.76
N VAL A 77 -8.93 10.97 3.44
CA VAL A 77 -9.03 12.33 2.87
C VAL A 77 -10.48 12.86 2.85
N LEU A 78 -11.48 11.97 2.85
CA LEU A 78 -12.89 12.32 2.66
C LEU A 78 -13.44 13.37 3.65
N PRO A 79 -13.10 13.33 4.96
CA PRO A 79 -13.60 14.33 5.94
C PRO A 79 -13.12 15.75 5.65
N TYR A 80 -12.01 15.89 4.93
CA TYR A 80 -11.38 17.20 4.65
C TYR A 80 -11.78 17.80 3.31
N LEU A 81 -12.40 17.01 2.41
CA LEU A 81 -12.87 17.47 1.11
C LEU A 81 -14.23 18.18 1.26
N ARG A 82 -14.27 19.45 0.90
CA ARG A 82 -15.47 20.33 0.97
C ARG A 82 -16.29 20.28 -0.32
N GLY A 83 -15.63 20.00 -1.44
CA GLY A 83 -16.27 19.92 -2.75
C GLY A 83 -17.07 18.62 -2.98
N VAL A 84 -17.58 18.48 -4.19
CA VAL A 84 -18.19 17.23 -4.62
C VAL A 84 -17.16 16.13 -4.73
N VAL A 85 -17.45 14.95 -4.21
CA VAL A 85 -16.56 13.80 -4.26
C VAL A 85 -17.20 12.69 -5.08
N ASP A 86 -16.48 12.25 -6.10
CA ASP A 86 -16.76 11.04 -6.85
C ASP A 86 -15.78 9.94 -6.44
N VAL A 87 -16.26 8.73 -6.15
CA VAL A 87 -15.40 7.55 -5.86
C VAL A 87 -15.72 6.49 -6.90
N LEU A 88 -14.73 6.08 -7.67
CA LEU A 88 -14.87 5.00 -8.65
C LEU A 88 -14.24 3.72 -8.08
N THR A 89 -15.04 2.63 -8.06
CA THR A 89 -14.60 1.30 -7.60
C THR A 89 -14.96 0.23 -8.61
N PRO A 90 -14.38 -0.97 -8.59
CA PRO A 90 -14.93 -2.12 -9.27
C PRO A 90 -16.34 -2.43 -8.76
N ALA A 91 -17.22 -2.93 -9.64
CA ALA A 91 -18.57 -3.32 -9.23
C ALA A 91 -18.53 -4.42 -8.16
N GLY A 92 -19.37 -4.26 -7.13
CA GLY A 92 -19.46 -5.20 -6.01
C GLY A 92 -18.34 -5.05 -4.98
N THR A 93 -17.54 -3.98 -5.04
CA THR A 93 -16.63 -3.63 -3.95
C THR A 93 -17.44 -3.15 -2.75
N ASP A 94 -17.21 -3.80 -1.60
CA ASP A 94 -17.70 -3.31 -0.31
C ASP A 94 -16.73 -2.22 0.18
N LEU A 95 -17.22 -1.00 0.25
CA LEU A 95 -16.43 0.17 0.62
C LEU A 95 -17.05 0.82 1.85
N ALA A 96 -16.27 0.96 2.91
CA ALA A 96 -16.69 1.63 4.14
C ALA A 96 -16.73 3.15 3.93
N LEU A 97 -17.72 3.63 3.20
CA LEU A 97 -17.97 5.07 3.06
C LEU A 97 -18.55 5.62 4.36
N PRO A 98 -18.22 6.87 4.74
CA PRO A 98 -18.77 7.50 5.95
C PRO A 98 -20.30 7.58 5.88
N ASP A 99 -20.99 7.06 6.92
CA ASP A 99 -22.46 7.05 7.04
C ASP A 99 -23.04 8.46 7.27
N GLU A 100 -22.22 9.41 7.69
CA GLU A 100 -22.60 10.80 7.99
C GLU A 100 -22.95 11.60 6.74
N ALA A 101 -22.63 11.08 5.56
CA ALA A 101 -22.90 11.74 4.28
C ALA A 101 -23.84 10.91 3.40
N GLU A 102 -24.72 11.59 2.69
CA GLU A 102 -25.59 10.94 1.70
C GLU A 102 -24.81 10.63 0.42
N TRP A 103 -24.68 9.34 0.10
CA TRP A 103 -24.01 8.84 -1.09
C TRP A 103 -25.01 8.32 -2.12
N THR A 104 -24.87 8.77 -3.35
CA THR A 104 -25.58 8.18 -4.49
C THR A 104 -24.67 7.15 -5.18
N HIS A 105 -25.24 6.05 -5.65
CA HIS A 105 -24.49 4.95 -6.27
C HIS A 105 -25.00 4.69 -7.68
N ARG A 106 -24.11 4.73 -8.66
CA ARG A 106 -24.45 4.49 -10.06
C ARG A 106 -23.57 3.40 -10.66
N PRO A 107 -24.16 2.34 -11.24
CA PRO A 107 -23.39 1.36 -12.00
C PRO A 107 -22.80 1.98 -13.27
N VAL A 108 -21.56 1.62 -13.60
CA VAL A 108 -20.80 2.15 -14.73
C VAL A 108 -20.23 1.01 -15.56
N ILE A 109 -20.41 1.07 -16.87
CA ILE A 109 -19.83 0.13 -17.84
C ILE A 109 -18.51 0.70 -18.36
N GLU A 110 -18.52 1.95 -18.76
CA GLU A 110 -17.41 2.68 -19.37
C GLU A 110 -17.04 3.90 -18.51
N PRO A 111 -15.94 3.84 -17.73
CA PRO A 111 -15.54 4.94 -16.85
C PRO A 111 -15.35 6.26 -17.57
N SER A 112 -14.66 6.26 -18.72
CA SER A 112 -14.36 7.48 -19.47
C SER A 112 -15.63 8.24 -19.88
N ALA A 113 -16.66 7.52 -20.35
CA ALA A 113 -17.94 8.12 -20.69
C ALA A 113 -18.70 8.61 -19.45
N ALA A 114 -18.61 7.88 -18.35
CA ALA A 114 -19.30 8.24 -17.11
C ALA A 114 -18.68 9.45 -16.40
N LEU A 115 -17.39 9.70 -16.59
CA LEU A 115 -16.63 10.82 -16.01
C LEU A 115 -16.65 12.07 -16.91
N ALA A 116 -16.91 11.91 -18.20
CA ALA A 116 -16.96 13.03 -19.13
C ALA A 116 -18.01 14.08 -18.72
N GLY A 117 -17.64 15.36 -18.81
CA GLY A 117 -18.53 16.49 -18.52
C GLY A 117 -18.91 16.68 -17.05
N ARG A 118 -18.35 15.93 -16.12
CA ARG A 118 -18.66 16.05 -14.69
C ARG A 118 -17.99 17.25 -14.01
N GLY A 119 -17.04 17.93 -14.66
CA GLY A 119 -16.31 19.05 -14.07
C GLY A 119 -15.32 18.62 -12.99
N ILE A 120 -14.75 17.42 -13.11
CA ILE A 120 -13.71 16.92 -12.19
C ILE A 120 -12.48 17.83 -12.29
N THR A 121 -12.02 18.34 -11.15
CA THR A 121 -10.91 19.29 -11.02
C THR A 121 -9.59 18.64 -10.65
N ALA A 122 -9.64 17.50 -9.95
CA ALA A 122 -8.45 16.71 -9.61
C ALA A 122 -8.81 15.24 -9.37
N VAL A 123 -7.79 14.39 -9.47
CA VAL A 123 -7.90 12.94 -9.29
C VAL A 123 -6.90 12.48 -8.25
N LEU A 124 -7.29 11.53 -7.39
CA LEU A 124 -6.41 10.85 -6.46
C LEU A 124 -6.52 9.33 -6.59
N THR A 125 -5.38 8.65 -6.66
CA THR A 125 -5.27 7.19 -6.68
C THR A 125 -4.07 6.72 -5.85
N THR A 126 -3.94 5.41 -5.64
CA THR A 126 -2.72 4.81 -5.07
C THR A 126 -1.70 4.42 -6.14
N GLY A 127 -2.07 4.50 -7.42
CA GLY A 127 -1.25 4.12 -8.57
C GLY A 127 -2.09 3.66 -9.76
N TRP A 128 -1.44 3.09 -10.77
CA TRP A 128 -2.09 2.64 -12.00
C TRP A 128 -1.84 1.16 -12.35
N GLU A 129 -1.25 0.42 -11.44
CA GLU A 129 -1.00 -1.02 -11.59
C GLU A 129 -2.26 -1.87 -11.47
N HIS A 130 -3.34 -1.31 -10.96
CA HIS A 130 -4.65 -1.93 -10.87
C HIS A 130 -5.65 -1.32 -11.85
N ARG A 131 -6.82 -1.95 -11.95
CA ARG A 131 -7.79 -1.63 -13.01
C ARG A 131 -8.37 -0.22 -12.89
N VAL A 132 -8.83 0.16 -11.70
CA VAL A 132 -9.46 1.48 -11.49
C VAL A 132 -8.43 2.59 -11.69
N GLY A 133 -7.27 2.48 -11.04
CA GLY A 133 -6.21 3.46 -11.18
C GLY A 133 -5.80 3.66 -12.63
N ARG A 134 -5.76 2.58 -13.44
CA ARG A 134 -5.41 2.64 -14.87
C ARG A 134 -6.47 3.38 -15.70
N GLU A 135 -7.75 3.06 -15.49
CA GLU A 135 -8.88 3.71 -16.18
C GLU A 135 -8.94 5.21 -15.82
N VAL A 136 -8.85 5.52 -14.53
CA VAL A 136 -8.92 6.88 -14.01
C VAL A 136 -7.75 7.71 -14.52
N HIS A 137 -6.53 7.16 -14.44
CA HIS A 137 -5.34 7.86 -14.94
C HIS A 137 -5.40 8.09 -16.45
N SER A 138 -5.80 7.08 -17.23
CA SER A 138 -5.97 7.21 -18.68
C SER A 138 -6.98 8.31 -19.02
N TRP A 139 -8.11 8.34 -18.33
CA TRP A 139 -9.12 9.38 -18.50
C TRP A 139 -8.57 10.76 -18.12
N ALA A 140 -7.93 10.90 -16.96
CA ALA A 140 -7.37 12.18 -16.49
C ALA A 140 -6.35 12.77 -17.45
N LEU A 141 -5.49 11.90 -18.03
CA LEU A 141 -4.50 12.31 -19.03
C LEU A 141 -5.15 12.86 -20.31
N HIS A 142 -6.23 12.23 -20.79
CA HIS A 142 -6.96 12.69 -21.96
C HIS A 142 -7.80 13.95 -21.72
N ALA A 143 -8.34 14.09 -20.52
CA ALA A 143 -9.16 15.22 -20.11
C ALA A 143 -8.33 16.42 -19.63
N ASP A 144 -6.98 16.29 -19.58
CA ASP A 144 -6.03 17.26 -19.02
C ASP A 144 -6.36 17.68 -17.57
N VAL A 145 -6.81 16.69 -16.76
CA VAL A 145 -7.14 16.87 -15.35
C VAL A 145 -5.92 16.53 -14.49
N PRO A 146 -5.56 17.37 -13.49
CA PRO A 146 -4.52 17.07 -12.53
C PRO A 146 -4.71 15.70 -11.87
N ASN A 147 -3.65 14.90 -11.82
CA ASN A 147 -3.68 13.57 -11.26
C ASN A 147 -2.63 13.42 -10.17
N ALA A 148 -3.05 13.00 -9.00
CA ALA A 148 -2.19 12.71 -7.87
C ALA A 148 -2.16 11.22 -7.54
N VAL A 149 -1.00 10.74 -7.12
CA VAL A 149 -0.79 9.39 -6.58
C VAL A 149 -0.28 9.50 -5.17
N VAL A 150 -0.98 8.89 -4.20
CA VAL A 150 -0.51 8.85 -2.81
C VAL A 150 0.35 7.62 -2.55
N GLN A 151 1.42 7.80 -1.80
CA GLN A 151 2.26 6.70 -1.33
C GLN A 151 1.59 6.00 -0.15
N VAL A 152 1.28 4.72 -0.31
CA VAL A 152 0.58 3.91 0.71
C VAL A 152 1.53 3.24 1.70
N GLY A 153 2.74 2.90 1.27
CA GLY A 153 3.71 2.18 2.10
C GLY A 153 5.15 2.56 1.77
N THR A 154 6.09 1.94 2.44
CA THR A 154 7.51 2.11 2.15
C THR A 154 7.85 1.69 0.73
N VAL A 155 8.76 2.41 0.09
CA VAL A 155 9.13 2.20 -1.31
C VAL A 155 10.36 1.31 -1.45
N THR A 156 10.29 0.33 -2.35
CA THR A 156 11.36 -0.59 -2.69
C THR A 156 11.80 -0.39 -4.15
N PRO A 157 12.94 -0.97 -4.59
CA PRO A 157 13.31 -0.96 -6.01
C PRO A 157 12.27 -1.60 -6.92
N PHE A 158 11.38 -2.40 -6.35
CA PHE A 158 10.34 -3.17 -7.03
C PHE A 158 8.97 -2.50 -7.03
N SER A 159 8.85 -1.32 -6.45
CA SER A 159 7.61 -0.55 -6.49
C SER A 159 7.19 -0.27 -7.93
N ALA A 160 5.88 -0.24 -8.20
CA ALA A 160 5.34 0.05 -9.52
C ALA A 160 5.78 1.44 -10.00
N PRO A 161 6.06 1.63 -11.30
CA PRO A 161 6.37 2.96 -11.83
C PRO A 161 5.18 3.90 -11.66
N LEU A 162 5.46 5.18 -11.55
CA LEU A 162 4.41 6.20 -11.52
C LEU A 162 3.84 6.44 -12.93
N PRO A 163 2.56 6.81 -13.06
CA PRO A 163 2.03 7.28 -14.32
C PRO A 163 2.71 8.60 -14.78
N GLN A 164 2.50 8.97 -16.02
CA GLN A 164 3.02 10.23 -16.55
C GLN A 164 2.22 11.43 -16.04
N ARG A 165 2.87 12.61 -15.96
CA ARG A 165 2.22 13.86 -15.54
C ARG A 165 1.42 13.73 -14.25
N THR A 166 2.06 13.13 -13.25
CA THR A 166 1.45 12.85 -11.94
C THR A 166 2.16 13.65 -10.86
N THR A 167 1.40 14.17 -9.91
CA THR A 167 1.93 14.64 -8.63
C THR A 167 2.01 13.45 -7.67
N LEU A 168 3.20 13.11 -7.22
CA LEU A 168 3.40 12.11 -6.17
C LEU A 168 3.28 12.77 -4.80
N LEU A 169 2.30 12.33 -4.02
CA LEU A 169 2.14 12.68 -2.61
C LEU A 169 2.92 11.65 -1.79
N ALA A 170 4.16 12.00 -1.46
CA ALA A 170 5.12 11.09 -0.84
C ALA A 170 5.16 11.23 0.68
N TRP A 171 5.65 10.22 1.38
CA TRP A 171 5.89 10.31 2.82
C TRP A 171 6.99 11.32 3.13
N THR A 172 8.08 11.28 2.35
CA THR A 172 9.21 12.20 2.48
C THR A 172 9.70 12.64 1.10
N GLU A 173 10.45 13.72 1.04
CA GLU A 173 11.14 14.15 -0.18
C GLU A 173 12.06 13.04 -0.73
N ALA A 174 12.76 12.33 0.18
CA ALA A 174 13.66 11.24 -0.21
C ALA A 174 12.91 10.07 -0.88
N ASP A 175 11.72 9.72 -0.38
CA ASP A 175 10.85 8.72 -1.02
C ASP A 175 10.35 9.20 -2.37
N GLY A 176 9.95 10.47 -2.43
CA GLY A 176 9.50 11.12 -3.66
C GLY A 176 10.57 11.09 -4.74
N GLU A 177 11.79 11.50 -4.42
CA GLU A 177 12.92 11.47 -5.35
C GLU A 177 13.25 10.05 -5.81
N PHE A 178 13.22 9.10 -4.88
CA PHE A 178 13.44 7.70 -5.20
C PHE A 178 12.37 7.15 -6.17
N ARG A 179 11.08 7.42 -5.89
CA ARG A 179 9.95 6.99 -6.72
C ARG A 179 9.94 7.68 -8.07
N ARG A 180 10.27 8.97 -8.13
CA ARG A 180 10.41 9.76 -9.36
C ARG A 180 11.49 9.19 -10.26
N SER A 181 12.57 8.66 -9.70
CA SER A 181 13.64 7.97 -10.43
C SER A 181 14.20 8.79 -11.60
N GLY A 182 14.39 10.10 -11.39
CA GLY A 182 14.92 11.04 -12.39
C GLY A 182 13.90 11.56 -13.42
N ARG A 183 12.63 11.16 -13.35
CA ARG A 183 11.55 11.60 -14.24
C ARG A 183 11.10 13.01 -13.87
N ARG A 184 11.47 13.99 -14.68
CA ARG A 184 11.23 15.43 -14.39
C ARG A 184 9.75 15.83 -14.51
N GLU A 185 8.96 15.08 -15.26
CA GLU A 185 7.53 15.29 -15.44
C GLU A 185 6.68 14.85 -14.25
N ILE A 186 7.30 14.24 -13.24
CA ILE A 186 6.66 13.87 -11.97
C ILE A 186 6.95 14.97 -10.95
N GLU A 187 5.92 15.63 -10.50
CA GLU A 187 5.99 16.53 -9.35
C GLU A 187 6.01 15.71 -8.04
N VAL A 188 6.77 16.16 -7.05
CA VAL A 188 6.82 15.52 -5.73
C VAL A 188 6.36 16.53 -4.68
N ARG A 189 5.46 16.09 -3.81
CA ARG A 189 5.02 16.79 -2.61
C ARG A 189 5.15 15.85 -1.42
N ALA A 190 5.95 16.22 -0.43
CA ALA A 190 6.06 15.47 0.82
C ALA A 190 4.89 15.85 1.74
N VAL A 191 4.01 14.90 2.01
CA VAL A 191 2.81 15.09 2.83
C VAL A 191 2.84 14.29 4.13
N GLY A 192 3.78 13.34 4.28
CA GLY A 192 3.82 12.41 5.40
C GLY A 192 3.02 11.13 5.13
N SER A 193 2.95 10.27 6.13
CA SER A 193 2.17 9.03 6.13
C SER A 193 1.01 9.14 7.09
N GLN A 194 -0.22 8.99 6.61
CA GLN A 194 -1.42 9.00 7.43
C GLN A 194 -1.36 7.92 8.52
N ARG A 195 -0.96 6.72 8.14
CA ARG A 195 -0.84 5.58 9.08
C ARG A 195 0.17 5.82 10.20
N LEU A 196 1.33 6.41 9.89
CA LEU A 196 2.32 6.76 10.92
C LEU A 196 1.84 7.91 11.79
N TRP A 197 1.12 8.87 11.20
CA TRP A 197 0.50 9.98 11.93
C TRP A 197 -0.56 9.44 12.91
N GLU A 198 -1.47 8.60 12.47
CA GLU A 198 -2.47 7.92 13.32
C GLU A 198 -1.82 7.08 14.42
N ALA A 199 -0.80 6.29 14.06
CA ALA A 199 -0.07 5.48 15.03
C ALA A 199 0.60 6.33 16.12
N SER A 200 1.12 7.52 15.77
CA SER A 200 1.76 8.43 16.72
C SER A 200 0.76 9.16 17.64
N HIS A 201 -0.51 9.25 17.23
CA HIS A 201 -1.60 9.87 17.99
C HIS A 201 -2.52 8.85 18.65
N GLY A 202 -2.22 7.56 18.49
CA GLY A 202 -2.94 6.47 19.15
C GLY A 202 -2.72 6.43 20.67
N ALA A 203 -3.39 5.51 21.34
CA ALA A 203 -3.19 5.31 22.76
C ALA A 203 -1.73 5.00 23.09
N PRO A 204 -1.13 5.66 24.09
CA PRO A 204 0.23 5.33 24.53
C PRO A 204 0.31 3.87 24.96
N VAL A 205 1.43 3.25 24.68
CA VAL A 205 1.72 1.89 25.13
C VAL A 205 2.19 1.97 26.58
N ASP A 206 1.64 1.10 27.45
CA ASP A 206 2.05 1.03 28.86
C ASP A 206 3.54 0.66 28.97
N ASP A 207 4.25 1.27 29.96
CA ASP A 207 5.69 1.08 30.20
C ASP A 207 6.11 -0.37 30.54
N ALA A 208 5.17 -1.29 30.69
CA ALA A 208 5.41 -2.69 31.06
C ALA A 208 5.89 -3.61 29.92
N VAL A 209 6.36 -3.04 28.81
CA VAL A 209 6.57 -3.72 27.52
C VAL A 209 7.86 -4.56 27.44
N GLU A 210 8.83 -4.36 28.36
CA GLU A 210 10.16 -4.98 28.23
C GLU A 210 10.19 -6.52 28.34
N ASP A 211 9.17 -7.13 28.98
CA ASP A 211 9.09 -8.57 29.21
C ASP A 211 8.16 -9.33 28.25
N GLU A 212 7.58 -8.65 27.25
CA GLU A 212 6.69 -9.31 26.31
C GLU A 212 7.41 -10.09 25.22
N GLN A 213 6.82 -11.22 24.84
CA GLN A 213 7.31 -12.08 23.79
C GLN A 213 7.33 -11.33 22.44
N PRO A 214 8.47 -11.25 21.73
CA PRO A 214 8.53 -10.52 20.45
C PRO A 214 7.54 -11.04 19.41
N LEU A 215 7.02 -10.14 18.56
CA LEU A 215 6.16 -10.46 17.44
C LEU A 215 6.96 -10.31 16.12
N PHE A 216 7.04 -11.40 15.35
CA PHE A 216 7.65 -11.38 14.02
C PHE A 216 6.56 -11.20 12.96
N LEU A 217 6.54 -10.05 12.29
CA LEU A 217 5.62 -9.76 11.20
C LEU A 217 6.10 -10.44 9.92
N GLY A 218 5.30 -11.39 9.44
CA GLY A 218 5.62 -12.22 8.29
C GLY A 218 5.39 -11.54 6.95
N GLN A 219 6.15 -11.98 5.94
CA GLN A 219 6.12 -11.48 4.57
C GLN A 219 6.39 -12.60 3.56
N LEU A 220 5.77 -13.77 3.75
CA LEU A 220 5.94 -14.93 2.84
C LEU A 220 5.35 -14.67 1.45
N GLY A 221 4.38 -13.78 1.35
CA GLY A 221 3.72 -13.36 0.11
C GLY A 221 4.46 -12.27 -0.66
N ALA A 222 5.43 -11.58 -0.03
CA ALA A 222 6.19 -10.52 -0.67
C ALA A 222 6.93 -11.03 -1.91
N LEU A 223 6.77 -10.33 -3.04
CA LEU A 223 7.34 -10.73 -4.32
C LEU A 223 8.81 -10.32 -4.47
N GLU A 224 9.26 -9.38 -3.67
CA GLU A 224 10.60 -8.79 -3.65
C GLU A 224 11.65 -9.78 -3.14
N LEU A 225 11.26 -10.66 -2.22
CA LEU A 225 12.15 -11.62 -1.57
C LEU A 225 11.85 -13.06 -1.97
N PRO A 226 12.89 -13.91 -2.11
CA PRO A 226 12.68 -15.34 -2.22
C PRO A 226 12.00 -15.89 -0.94
N ARG A 227 10.91 -16.62 -1.07
CA ARG A 227 10.17 -17.19 0.08
C ARG A 227 11.03 -17.99 1.05
N ARG A 228 12.02 -18.74 0.50
CA ARG A 228 12.98 -19.50 1.33
C ARG A 228 13.78 -18.58 2.25
N LEU A 229 14.10 -17.37 1.79
CA LEU A 229 14.80 -16.37 2.60
C LEU A 229 13.87 -15.85 3.70
N ALA A 230 12.66 -15.44 3.34
CA ALA A 230 11.65 -14.97 4.30
C ALA A 230 11.31 -16.05 5.35
N ALA A 231 11.05 -17.27 4.92
CA ALA A 231 10.77 -18.39 5.82
C ALA A 231 11.98 -18.76 6.72
N GLY A 232 13.19 -18.70 6.17
CA GLY A 232 14.43 -18.94 6.91
C GLY A 232 14.67 -17.88 7.98
N ALA A 233 14.49 -16.61 7.66
CA ALA A 233 14.60 -15.51 8.61
C ALA A 233 13.58 -15.64 9.74
N ALA A 234 12.32 -15.88 9.42
CA ALA A 234 11.27 -16.11 10.42
C ALA A 234 11.57 -17.31 11.32
N LEU A 235 11.94 -18.45 10.73
CA LEU A 235 12.24 -19.66 11.48
C LEU A 235 13.43 -19.48 12.42
N SER A 236 14.52 -18.89 11.93
CA SER A 236 15.73 -18.66 12.75
C SER A 236 15.43 -17.72 13.91
N PHE A 237 14.75 -16.61 13.64
CA PHE A 237 14.41 -15.64 14.67
C PHE A 237 13.47 -16.21 15.72
N CYS A 238 12.32 -16.74 15.30
CA CYS A 238 11.32 -17.22 16.25
C CYS A 238 11.83 -18.38 17.12
N ARG A 239 12.71 -19.24 16.58
CA ARG A 239 13.29 -20.33 17.38
C ARG A 239 14.35 -19.86 18.37
N SER A 240 15.13 -18.85 18.04
CA SER A 240 16.19 -18.34 18.92
C SER A 240 15.67 -17.42 20.02
N THR A 241 14.56 -16.72 19.78
CA THR A 241 13.99 -15.74 20.72
C THR A 241 12.69 -16.18 21.36
N GLY A 242 12.07 -17.24 20.87
CA GLY A 242 10.70 -17.63 21.26
C GLY A 242 9.61 -16.74 20.69
N ALA A 243 9.90 -15.85 19.73
CA ALA A 243 8.95 -14.93 19.16
C ALA A 243 7.73 -15.62 18.54
N ARG A 244 6.58 -14.96 18.62
CA ARG A 244 5.38 -15.35 17.85
C ARG A 244 5.52 -14.87 16.42
N TYR A 245 5.05 -15.66 15.47
CA TYR A 245 4.98 -15.28 14.06
C TYR A 245 3.56 -14.87 13.69
N GLN A 246 3.39 -13.70 13.12
CA GLN A 246 2.14 -13.26 12.52
C GLN A 246 2.23 -13.28 11.01
N ALA A 247 1.28 -13.95 10.34
CA ALA A 247 1.20 -13.93 8.89
C ALA A 247 0.90 -12.53 8.37
N GLY A 248 1.57 -12.14 7.30
CA GLY A 248 1.27 -10.88 6.61
C GLY A 248 -0.07 -10.95 5.85
N PRO A 249 -0.68 -9.80 5.54
CA PRO A 249 -1.95 -9.76 4.80
C PRO A 249 -1.87 -10.39 3.41
N GLU A 250 -0.68 -10.44 2.82
CA GLU A 250 -0.43 -11.07 1.51
C GLU A 250 -0.18 -12.59 1.59
N ASP A 251 -0.06 -13.18 2.79
CA ASP A 251 0.28 -14.59 3.01
C ASP A 251 -0.92 -15.53 2.80
N THR A 252 -1.79 -15.25 1.84
CA THR A 252 -3.07 -15.95 1.63
C THR A 252 -2.99 -17.12 0.66
N ASP A 253 -1.93 -17.24 -0.12
CA ASP A 253 -1.79 -18.29 -1.13
C ASP A 253 -1.44 -19.68 -0.54
N ARG A 254 -1.60 -20.73 -1.33
CA ARG A 254 -1.39 -22.13 -0.89
C ARG A 254 0.04 -22.39 -0.39
N PHE A 255 1.04 -21.71 -0.94
CA PHE A 255 2.44 -21.91 -0.56
C PHE A 255 2.75 -21.21 0.76
N SER A 256 2.20 -20.00 0.97
CA SER A 256 2.29 -19.31 2.25
C SER A 256 1.63 -20.16 3.36
N ARG A 257 0.44 -20.71 3.11
CA ARG A 257 -0.23 -21.64 4.05
C ARG A 257 0.58 -22.89 4.34
N ALA A 258 1.20 -23.50 3.32
CA ALA A 258 2.07 -24.66 3.51
C ALA A 258 3.33 -24.31 4.32
N THR A 259 3.90 -23.13 4.08
CA THR A 259 5.06 -22.64 4.85
C THR A 259 4.68 -22.34 6.31
N LEU A 260 3.51 -21.75 6.57
CA LEU A 260 2.99 -21.57 7.94
C LEU A 260 2.82 -22.90 8.65
N ALA A 261 2.27 -23.92 7.99
CA ALA A 261 2.15 -25.25 8.56
C ALA A 261 3.53 -25.87 8.87
N LEU A 262 4.53 -25.61 8.04
CA LEU A 262 5.91 -26.03 8.30
C LEU A 262 6.51 -25.29 9.50
N LEU A 263 6.32 -23.98 9.62
CA LEU A 263 6.79 -23.20 10.78
C LEU A 263 6.21 -23.74 12.08
N ARG A 264 4.89 -24.02 12.12
CA ARG A 264 4.22 -24.67 13.26
C ARG A 264 4.86 -26.01 13.63
N ARG A 265 5.08 -26.88 12.62
CA ARG A 265 5.75 -28.19 12.83
C ARG A 265 7.18 -28.08 13.36
N ARG A 266 7.83 -26.94 13.09
CA ARG A 266 9.18 -26.61 13.58
C ARG A 266 9.18 -25.92 14.94
N GLY A 267 8.03 -25.82 15.60
CA GLY A 267 7.88 -25.26 16.94
C GLY A 267 7.74 -23.74 17.01
N VAL A 268 7.42 -23.08 15.88
CA VAL A 268 7.14 -21.64 15.87
C VAL A 268 5.69 -21.42 16.29
N SER A 269 5.48 -20.59 17.32
CA SER A 269 4.15 -20.12 17.73
C SER A 269 3.58 -19.14 16.71
N ILE A 270 2.35 -19.38 16.25
CA ILE A 270 1.67 -18.49 15.30
C ILE A 270 0.67 -17.62 16.06
N GLN A 271 0.74 -16.32 15.82
CA GLN A 271 -0.26 -15.38 16.35
C GLN A 271 -1.55 -15.49 15.53
N GLU A 272 -2.63 -15.91 16.20
CA GLU A 272 -3.98 -16.00 15.64
C GLU A 272 -5.01 -15.63 16.72
N PRO A 273 -5.96 -14.72 16.40
CA PRO A 273 -6.06 -13.97 15.16
C PRO A 273 -4.88 -12.99 14.98
N PRO A 274 -4.64 -12.49 13.75
CA PRO A 274 -3.65 -11.44 13.54
C PRO A 274 -4.01 -10.18 14.33
N LEU A 275 -3.02 -9.56 14.95
CA LEU A 275 -3.17 -8.27 15.63
C LEU A 275 -3.08 -7.13 14.62
N ALA A 276 -3.92 -6.12 14.77
CA ALA A 276 -3.73 -4.86 14.07
C ALA A 276 -2.50 -4.11 14.62
N PRO A 277 -1.86 -3.22 13.85
CA PRO A 277 -0.69 -2.48 14.34
C PRO A 277 -0.93 -1.73 15.65
N GLY A 278 -2.14 -1.20 15.86
CA GLY A 278 -2.56 -0.54 17.09
C GLY A 278 -2.63 -1.48 18.32
N GLU A 279 -2.68 -2.79 18.11
CA GLU A 279 -2.78 -3.82 19.16
C GLU A 279 -1.43 -4.44 19.51
N PHE A 280 -0.32 -3.96 18.93
CA PHE A 280 1.01 -4.42 19.32
C PHE A 280 1.35 -3.86 20.71
N HIS A 281 1.76 -4.71 21.62
CA HIS A 281 2.13 -4.34 22.98
C HIS A 281 3.58 -4.70 23.34
N GLY A 282 4.28 -5.48 22.52
CA GLY A 282 5.63 -5.93 22.75
C GLY A 282 6.58 -5.60 21.61
N PRO A 283 7.84 -6.07 21.69
CA PRO A 283 8.85 -5.87 20.67
C PRO A 283 8.40 -6.40 19.30
N VAL A 284 8.60 -5.61 18.25
CA VAL A 284 8.21 -5.95 16.87
C VAL A 284 9.42 -6.19 16.00
N VAL A 285 9.41 -7.28 15.24
CA VAL A 285 10.48 -7.60 14.28
C VAL A 285 9.88 -7.99 12.94
N SER A 286 10.52 -7.58 11.86
CA SER A 286 10.13 -7.99 10.51
C SER A 286 11.35 -8.01 9.58
N ILE A 287 11.15 -8.38 8.32
CA ILE A 287 12.16 -8.21 7.29
C ILE A 287 12.08 -6.79 6.69
N MET A 288 10.88 -6.33 6.33
CA MET A 288 10.66 -5.06 5.62
C MET A 288 9.21 -4.54 5.76
N SER A 289 8.52 -4.87 6.85
CA SER A 289 7.15 -4.40 7.08
C SER A 289 7.11 -2.98 7.61
N ASP A 290 6.17 -2.18 7.13
CA ASP A 290 5.86 -0.85 7.66
C ASP A 290 5.45 -0.90 9.13
N GLY A 291 4.93 -2.04 9.60
CA GLY A 291 4.60 -2.28 11.00
C GLY A 291 5.78 -2.10 11.96
N VAL A 292 7.04 -2.19 11.48
CA VAL A 292 8.23 -1.82 12.26
C VAL A 292 8.25 -0.32 12.54
N LEU A 293 7.92 0.51 11.54
CA LEU A 293 7.87 1.96 11.69
C LEU A 293 6.66 2.38 12.55
N GLU A 294 5.51 1.76 12.34
CA GLU A 294 4.31 1.99 13.14
C GLU A 294 4.54 1.66 14.63
N ALA A 295 5.24 0.55 14.90
CA ALA A 295 5.63 0.20 16.27
C ALA A 295 6.54 1.26 16.90
N THR A 296 7.54 1.77 16.15
CA THR A 296 8.48 2.76 16.69
C THR A 296 7.86 4.11 16.98
N VAL A 297 6.93 4.60 16.15
CA VAL A 297 6.23 5.88 16.42
C VAL A 297 5.29 5.79 17.63
N ARG A 298 4.88 4.57 18.00
CA ARG A 298 4.13 4.29 19.24
C ARG A 298 5.03 4.08 20.46
N GLY A 299 6.36 4.14 20.30
CA GLY A 299 7.33 3.94 21.38
C GLY A 299 7.71 2.47 21.64
N LEU A 300 7.24 1.52 20.81
CA LEU A 300 7.60 0.11 20.94
C LEU A 300 9.01 -0.16 20.40
N PRO A 301 9.79 -1.03 21.05
CA PRO A 301 11.06 -1.51 20.50
C PRO A 301 10.82 -2.28 19.19
N ALA A 302 11.47 -1.89 18.11
CA ALA A 302 11.32 -2.57 16.84
C ALA A 302 12.64 -2.68 16.07
N TRP A 303 12.77 -3.78 15.31
CA TRP A 303 13.96 -4.11 14.55
C TRP A 303 13.61 -4.81 13.24
N VAL A 304 14.63 -4.96 12.41
CA VAL A 304 14.57 -5.83 11.24
C VAL A 304 15.48 -7.04 11.43
N HIS A 305 15.10 -8.18 10.82
CA HIS A 305 15.90 -9.41 10.87
C HIS A 305 15.78 -10.18 9.56
N CYS A 306 16.90 -10.27 8.84
CA CYS A 306 17.03 -11.11 7.66
C CYS A 306 18.50 -11.52 7.52
N PRO A 307 18.90 -12.70 8.04
CA PRO A 307 20.22 -13.25 7.76
C PRO A 307 20.42 -13.39 6.25
N HIS A 308 21.57 -12.97 5.74
CA HIS A 308 21.85 -12.93 4.31
C HIS A 308 20.92 -12.02 3.49
N ALA A 309 20.56 -10.86 4.07
CA ALA A 309 19.81 -9.83 3.36
C ALA A 309 20.57 -9.42 2.08
N PRO A 310 19.86 -9.27 0.93
CA PRO A 310 20.47 -8.72 -0.28
C PRO A 310 20.80 -7.23 -0.09
N ASP A 311 21.75 -6.72 -0.87
CA ASP A 311 22.25 -5.33 -0.76
C ASP A 311 21.13 -4.28 -0.80
N TRP A 312 20.15 -4.46 -1.70
CA TRP A 312 19.04 -3.53 -1.79
C TRP A 312 18.20 -3.44 -0.50
N LEU A 313 18.14 -4.53 0.29
CA LEU A 313 17.41 -4.56 1.55
C LEU A 313 18.16 -3.80 2.64
N HIS A 314 19.49 -3.84 2.65
CA HIS A 314 20.31 -3.00 3.53
C HIS A 314 20.14 -1.51 3.21
N GLU A 315 20.17 -1.11 1.93
CA GLU A 315 19.92 0.27 1.51
C GLU A 315 18.50 0.73 1.84
N TYR A 316 17.51 -0.17 1.75
CA TYR A 316 16.13 0.08 2.17
C TYR A 316 16.06 0.33 3.69
N TRP A 317 16.67 -0.54 4.51
CA TRP A 317 16.71 -0.36 5.95
C TRP A 317 17.37 0.97 6.35
N GLU A 318 18.48 1.31 5.70
CA GLU A 318 19.18 2.56 5.94
C GLU A 318 18.29 3.77 5.65
N ARG A 319 17.56 3.76 4.52
CA ARG A 319 16.65 4.84 4.12
C ARG A 319 15.55 5.10 5.14
N TYR A 320 15.00 4.06 5.74
CA TYR A 320 13.92 4.16 6.73
C TYR A 320 14.42 4.14 8.17
N GLY A 321 15.73 4.23 8.42
CA GLY A 321 16.30 4.19 9.76
C GLY A 321 16.09 2.88 10.50
N MET A 322 15.70 1.80 9.79
CA MET A 322 15.46 0.48 10.36
C MET A 322 16.79 -0.15 10.80
N ARG A 323 16.80 -0.78 11.97
CA ARG A 323 18.00 -1.35 12.60
C ARG A 323 17.91 -2.86 12.76
N PRO A 324 18.99 -3.60 12.49
CA PRO A 324 19.03 -5.04 12.70
C PRO A 324 18.85 -5.42 14.18
N TYR A 325 18.15 -6.50 14.42
CA TYR A 325 17.97 -7.07 15.76
C TYR A 325 19.31 -7.39 16.44
N GLY A 326 19.39 -7.10 17.73
CA GLY A 326 20.60 -7.24 18.54
C GLY A 326 21.45 -5.97 18.62
N GLY A 327 21.09 -4.94 17.88
CA GLY A 327 21.64 -3.58 17.96
C GLY A 327 20.65 -2.59 18.58
N PRO A 328 20.89 -1.27 18.41
CA PRO A 328 19.95 -0.25 18.84
C PRO A 328 18.61 -0.42 18.11
N THR A 329 17.53 0.06 18.71
CA THR A 329 16.18 0.02 18.11
C THR A 329 16.11 0.84 16.83
N THR A 330 15.19 0.48 15.94
CA THR A 330 14.81 1.31 14.78
C THR A 330 14.43 2.71 15.25
N THR A 331 14.90 3.73 14.56
CA THR A 331 14.58 5.12 14.90
C THR A 331 13.17 5.45 14.37
N ALA A 332 12.32 6.01 15.23
CA ALA A 332 11.00 6.47 14.80
C ALA A 332 11.18 7.54 13.68
N PRO A 333 10.50 7.37 12.54
CA PRO A 333 10.51 8.40 11.51
C PRO A 333 9.86 9.68 12.04
N PRO A 334 10.29 10.86 11.57
CA PRO A 334 9.65 12.10 11.93
C PRO A 334 8.19 12.10 11.42
N VAL A 335 7.26 12.39 12.31
CA VAL A 335 5.85 12.57 12.00
C VAL A 335 5.55 14.08 12.02
N GLY A 336 4.94 14.60 10.94
CA GLY A 336 4.58 16.01 10.83
C GLY A 336 3.51 16.41 11.86
N ALA A 337 3.45 17.70 12.19
CA ALA A 337 2.40 18.25 13.06
C ALA A 337 1.03 18.28 12.35
N ASP A 338 1.05 18.50 11.03
CA ASP A 338 -0.16 18.50 10.22
C ASP A 338 -0.54 17.08 9.80
N GLU A 339 -1.83 16.81 9.81
CA GLU A 339 -2.37 15.52 9.37
C GLU A 339 -2.23 15.35 7.85
N PRO A 340 -1.59 14.28 7.37
CA PRO A 340 -1.36 14.05 5.95
C PRO A 340 -2.64 14.08 5.11
N ALA A 341 -3.71 13.46 5.56
CA ALA A 341 -4.99 13.45 4.85
C ALA A 341 -5.56 14.87 4.62
N ARG A 342 -5.40 15.77 5.59
CA ARG A 342 -5.79 17.18 5.46
C ARG A 342 -4.92 17.92 4.45
N LEU A 343 -3.60 17.72 4.48
CA LEU A 343 -2.69 18.32 3.49
C LEU A 343 -3.02 17.84 2.07
N ILE A 344 -3.31 16.55 1.90
CA ILE A 344 -3.73 15.99 0.62
C ILE A 344 -5.01 16.66 0.13
N ALA A 345 -6.02 16.82 0.99
CA ALA A 345 -7.27 17.50 0.62
C ALA A 345 -7.04 18.95 0.17
N GLN A 346 -6.19 19.71 0.87
CA GLN A 346 -5.82 21.08 0.49
C GLN A 346 -5.15 21.13 -0.88
N ILE A 347 -4.22 20.19 -1.17
CA ILE A 347 -3.56 20.11 -2.47
C ILE A 347 -4.58 19.82 -3.59
N LEU A 348 -5.51 18.90 -3.35
CA LEU A 348 -6.53 18.52 -4.33
C LEU A 348 -7.53 19.65 -4.61
N GLU A 349 -7.87 20.46 -3.61
CA GLU A 349 -8.79 21.59 -3.73
C GLU A 349 -8.10 22.88 -4.20
N GLY A 350 -6.77 22.89 -4.33
CA GLY A 350 -5.99 24.04 -4.80
C GLY A 350 -5.81 25.13 -3.73
N ASP A 351 -5.91 24.77 -2.47
CA ASP A 351 -5.76 25.67 -1.32
C ASP A 351 -4.31 25.69 -0.76
N ALA A 352 -3.37 24.91 -1.35
CA ALA A 352 -2.00 24.72 -0.88
C ALA A 352 -0.95 25.42 -1.76
#